data_822d97e14eacb614ff7eaf98196a44f6
#
_entry.id   822d97e14eacb614ff7eaf98196a44f6
#
_cell.length_a   1.000
_cell.length_b   1.000
_cell.length_c   1.000
_cell.angle_alpha   90.00
_cell.angle_beta   90.00
_cell.angle_gamma   90.00
#
_symmetry.space_group_name_H-M   'P 1'
#
loop_
_entity.id
_entity.type
_entity.pdbx_description
1 polymer ?
#
loop_
_entity_poly.entity_id
_entity_poly.type
_entity_poly.pdbx_seq_one_letter_code
_entity_poly.pdbx_strand_id
1 'polypeptide(L)'
;MNIHALGEGSFSVDSTKKFVPFNPLADNPQDRKGSLFIHVQPFLLKTEQDLILMDAGLGFKNGNGELMLHDNIRKAGFEPEEVTLVLMSHLHNDHTGGLVVEKNGRTGPAFPDAEHVIQRGEWETAFLGKSSSYKESIFEVLQRSANVTLVEGSGIIRNGITYELTGGHCRYHQVFKIASAGKTYFFGGDVLPEPEQLIRKFAAKYDFDGRKSMELREQFGKLAAAENWTCCFYHAKNLAVGVVTMNEGFSVKSPGN
;
A
#
# COMPACT_ATOMS: atom_id res chain seq x y z
N MET A 1 -19.01 6.03 -2.01
CA MET A 1 -17.94 5.48 -1.14
C MET A 1 -16.76 6.41 -1.28
N ASN A 2 -16.12 6.83 -0.18
CA ASN A 2 -15.04 7.82 -0.26
C ASN A 2 -13.65 7.19 -0.45
N ILE A 3 -13.58 5.85 -0.64
CA ILE A 3 -12.33 5.11 -0.85
C ILE A 3 -12.33 4.43 -2.21
N HIS A 4 -11.21 4.55 -2.93
CA HIS A 4 -11.00 4.03 -4.27
C HIS A 4 -9.75 3.17 -4.29
N ALA A 5 -9.85 1.93 -4.80
CA ALA A 5 -8.70 1.11 -5.11
C ALA A 5 -8.17 1.52 -6.50
N LEU A 6 -6.89 1.92 -6.55
CA LEU A 6 -6.24 2.41 -7.76
C LEU A 6 -5.42 1.27 -8.42
N GLY A 7 -6.10 0.22 -8.87
CA GLY A 7 -5.47 -0.99 -9.36
C GLY A 7 -4.53 -0.78 -10.55
N GLU A 8 -3.28 -1.23 -10.42
CA GLU A 8 -2.29 -1.24 -11.50
C GLU A 8 -2.26 -2.58 -12.27
N GLY A 9 -2.92 -3.60 -11.74
CA GLY A 9 -3.04 -4.92 -12.37
C GLY A 9 -2.45 -6.07 -11.57
N SER A 10 -2.41 -7.24 -12.20
CA SER A 10 -1.81 -8.46 -11.64
C SER A 10 -0.42 -8.69 -12.21
N PHE A 11 0.47 -9.20 -11.36
CA PHE A 11 1.87 -9.43 -11.70
C PHE A 11 2.35 -10.75 -11.14
N SER A 12 3.36 -11.32 -11.80
CA SER A 12 4.20 -12.37 -11.24
C SER A 12 5.54 -11.78 -10.84
N VAL A 13 6.03 -12.13 -9.65
CA VAL A 13 7.33 -11.68 -9.13
C VAL A 13 8.10 -12.86 -8.56
N ASP A 14 9.35 -13.01 -8.98
CA ASP A 14 10.28 -14.05 -8.52
C ASP A 14 11.42 -13.44 -7.68
N SER A 15 12.45 -14.23 -7.42
CA SER A 15 13.63 -13.82 -6.65
C SER A 15 14.40 -12.65 -7.25
N THR A 16 14.20 -12.32 -8.54
CA THR A 16 14.82 -11.15 -9.21
C THR A 16 14.14 -9.83 -8.85
N LYS A 17 13.00 -9.88 -8.15
CA LYS A 17 12.16 -8.72 -7.80
C LYS A 17 11.66 -7.93 -9.00
N LYS A 18 11.60 -8.54 -10.18
CA LYS A 18 10.99 -7.96 -11.38
C LYS A 18 9.51 -8.31 -11.40
N PHE A 19 8.68 -7.29 -11.49
CA PHE A 19 7.22 -7.41 -11.65
C PHE A 19 6.90 -7.57 -13.14
N VAL A 20 6.43 -8.75 -13.51
CA VAL A 20 6.04 -9.07 -14.88
C VAL A 20 4.52 -9.13 -14.94
N PRO A 21 3.86 -8.33 -15.82
CA PRO A 21 2.41 -8.38 -15.98
C PRO A 21 1.94 -9.81 -16.17
N PHE A 22 0.83 -10.18 -15.52
CA PHE A 22 0.25 -11.50 -15.54
C PHE A 22 -1.27 -11.39 -15.63
N ASN A 23 -1.84 -11.93 -16.71
CA ASN A 23 -3.29 -11.99 -16.87
C ASN A 23 -3.82 -13.33 -16.31
N PRO A 24 -4.52 -13.35 -15.15
CA PRO A 24 -5.02 -14.60 -14.55
C PRO A 24 -6.01 -15.39 -15.45
N LEU A 25 -6.60 -14.73 -16.45
CA LEU A 25 -7.57 -15.36 -17.37
C LEU A 25 -6.93 -15.92 -18.65
N ALA A 26 -5.71 -15.48 -18.99
CA ALA A 26 -5.05 -15.84 -20.25
C ALA A 26 -3.71 -16.55 -20.04
N ASP A 27 -2.96 -16.19 -19.00
CA ASP A 27 -1.61 -16.70 -18.79
C ASP A 27 -1.61 -17.96 -17.93
N ASN A 28 -0.68 -18.87 -18.23
CA ASN A 28 -0.52 -20.10 -17.46
C ASN A 28 0.47 -19.87 -16.30
N PRO A 29 0.05 -20.04 -15.02
CA PRO A 29 0.95 -19.90 -13.87
C PRO A 29 2.17 -20.84 -13.90
N GLN A 30 2.07 -21.98 -14.61
CA GLN A 30 3.17 -22.92 -14.72
C GLN A 30 4.37 -22.38 -15.52
N ASP A 31 4.16 -21.38 -16.38
CA ASP A 31 5.23 -20.71 -17.13
C ASP A 31 6.07 -19.79 -16.24
N ARG A 32 5.59 -19.51 -15.04
CA ARG A 32 6.21 -18.64 -14.02
C ARG A 32 6.40 -19.38 -12.69
N LYS A 33 6.86 -20.63 -12.73
CA LYS A 33 7.11 -21.47 -11.54
C LYS A 33 8.03 -20.76 -10.55
N GLY A 34 7.65 -20.80 -9.27
CA GLY A 34 8.41 -20.18 -8.19
C GLY A 34 8.16 -18.68 -8.01
N SER A 35 7.31 -18.07 -8.84
CA SER A 35 6.88 -16.69 -8.65
C SER A 35 5.71 -16.60 -7.68
N LEU A 36 5.63 -15.46 -6.99
CA LEU A 36 4.39 -15.00 -6.36
C LEU A 36 3.50 -14.35 -7.43
N PHE A 37 2.19 -14.49 -7.28
CA PHE A 37 1.20 -13.85 -8.13
C PHE A 37 0.40 -12.88 -7.26
N ILE A 38 0.60 -11.59 -7.48
CA ILE A 38 0.01 -10.52 -6.67
C ILE A 38 -0.74 -9.52 -7.55
N HIS A 39 -1.70 -8.84 -6.96
CA HIS A 39 -2.29 -7.63 -7.51
C HIS A 39 -1.65 -6.42 -6.82
N VAL A 40 -1.51 -5.30 -7.50
CA VAL A 40 -0.95 -4.07 -6.92
C VAL A 40 -2.00 -2.97 -7.03
N GLN A 41 -2.36 -2.38 -5.88
CA GLN A 41 -3.42 -1.38 -5.83
C GLN A 41 -3.25 -0.40 -4.67
N PRO A 42 -2.67 0.78 -4.92
CA PRO A 42 -2.77 1.89 -4.00
C PRO A 42 -4.21 2.28 -3.71
N PHE A 43 -4.45 2.98 -2.59
CA PHE A 43 -5.77 3.44 -2.24
C PHE A 43 -5.82 4.96 -2.15
N LEU A 44 -6.92 5.54 -2.63
CA LEU A 44 -7.23 6.94 -2.50
C LEU A 44 -8.46 7.11 -1.60
N LEU A 45 -8.31 7.84 -0.51
CA LEU A 45 -9.39 8.12 0.45
C LEU A 45 -9.67 9.61 0.52
N LYS A 46 -10.88 10.03 0.17
CA LYS A 46 -11.34 11.41 0.40
C LYS A 46 -11.96 11.53 1.78
N THR A 47 -11.38 12.41 2.60
CA THR A 47 -11.94 12.87 3.87
C THR A 47 -12.49 14.29 3.73
N GLU A 48 -12.96 14.90 4.83
CA GLU A 48 -13.38 16.29 4.81
C GLU A 48 -12.20 17.26 4.60
N GLN A 49 -11.01 16.90 5.09
CA GLN A 49 -9.84 17.78 5.10
C GLN A 49 -8.80 17.38 4.06
N ASP A 50 -8.64 16.07 3.78
CA ASP A 50 -7.55 15.54 2.99
C ASP A 50 -8.04 14.67 1.83
N LEU A 51 -7.25 14.65 0.77
CA LEU A 51 -7.23 13.57 -0.21
C LEU A 51 -5.96 12.75 0.05
N ILE A 52 -6.17 11.55 0.61
CA ILE A 52 -5.11 10.69 1.15
C ILE A 52 -4.79 9.59 0.16
N LEU A 53 -3.54 9.50 -0.26
CA LEU A 53 -3.00 8.36 -0.99
C LEU A 53 -2.30 7.40 0.00
N MET A 54 -2.65 6.13 -0.03
CA MET A 54 -2.02 5.05 0.75
C MET A 54 -1.21 4.17 -0.17
N ASP A 55 0.12 4.24 -0.06
CA ASP A 55 1.15 3.72 -0.96
C ASP A 55 1.00 4.20 -2.42
N ALA A 56 1.99 3.96 -3.29
CA ALA A 56 2.06 4.60 -4.60
C ALA A 56 2.33 3.63 -5.78
N GLY A 57 2.20 2.33 -5.57
CA GLY A 57 2.28 1.35 -6.65
C GLY A 57 3.67 1.16 -7.28
N LEU A 58 3.68 0.55 -8.45
CA LEU A 58 4.89 0.17 -9.20
C LEU A 58 5.49 1.32 -10.03
N GLY A 59 4.72 2.38 -10.27
CA GLY A 59 5.16 3.49 -11.10
C GLY A 59 5.19 3.18 -12.60
N PHE A 60 4.38 2.24 -13.06
CA PHE A 60 4.26 1.94 -14.47
C PHE A 60 3.55 3.06 -15.23
N LYS A 61 3.86 3.16 -16.52
CA LYS A 61 3.21 4.09 -17.44
C LYS A 61 2.10 3.39 -18.22
N ASN A 62 1.00 4.08 -18.46
CA ASN A 62 -0.07 3.63 -19.33
C ASN A 62 0.35 3.73 -20.81
N GLY A 63 -0.53 3.29 -21.75
CA GLY A 63 -0.26 3.33 -23.20
C GLY A 63 0.04 4.73 -23.77
N ASN A 64 -0.28 5.80 -23.06
CA ASN A 64 -0.01 7.18 -23.45
C ASN A 64 1.30 7.73 -22.85
N GLY A 65 2.05 6.90 -22.10
CA GLY A 65 3.29 7.29 -21.44
C GLY A 65 3.09 8.07 -20.12
N GLU A 66 1.85 8.18 -19.63
CA GLU A 66 1.51 8.79 -18.38
C GLU A 66 1.66 7.80 -17.22
N LEU A 67 1.99 8.30 -16.01
CA LEU A 67 2.02 7.48 -14.81
C LEU A 67 0.63 6.86 -14.56
N MET A 68 0.56 5.53 -14.52
CA MET A 68 -0.71 4.79 -14.38
C MET A 68 -1.46 5.21 -13.11
N LEU A 69 -0.75 5.47 -12.03
CA LEU A 69 -1.33 5.96 -10.78
C LEU A 69 -2.08 7.29 -10.97
N HIS A 70 -1.50 8.25 -11.74
CA HIS A 70 -2.17 9.53 -12.05
C HIS A 70 -3.45 9.32 -12.87
N ASP A 71 -3.39 8.46 -13.89
CA ASP A 71 -4.55 8.09 -14.70
C ASP A 71 -5.65 7.44 -13.83
N ASN A 72 -5.28 6.57 -12.90
CA ASN A 72 -6.24 5.93 -11.98
C ASN A 72 -6.85 6.92 -10.97
N ILE A 73 -6.09 7.91 -10.50
CA ILE A 73 -6.61 9.01 -9.67
C ILE A 73 -7.66 9.81 -10.44
N ARG A 74 -7.39 10.16 -11.71
CA ARG A 74 -8.37 10.86 -12.57
C ARG A 74 -9.61 10.04 -12.83
N LYS A 75 -9.47 8.74 -13.06
CA LYS A 75 -10.63 7.83 -13.19
C LYS A 75 -11.46 7.74 -11.91
N ALA A 76 -10.85 7.97 -10.75
CA ALA A 76 -11.57 8.07 -9.48
C ALA A 76 -12.27 9.45 -9.28
N GLY A 77 -12.06 10.41 -10.21
CA GLY A 77 -12.72 11.72 -10.21
C GLY A 77 -11.92 12.82 -9.50
N PHE A 78 -10.60 12.66 -9.34
CA PHE A 78 -9.70 13.62 -8.70
C PHE A 78 -8.50 13.91 -9.59
N GLU A 79 -7.83 15.04 -9.35
CA GLU A 79 -6.53 15.32 -9.97
C GLU A 79 -5.39 14.91 -9.03
N PRO A 80 -4.25 14.43 -9.54
CA PRO A 80 -3.08 14.07 -8.73
C PRO A 80 -2.58 15.22 -7.85
N GLU A 81 -2.74 16.45 -8.30
CA GLU A 81 -2.37 17.68 -7.61
C GLU A 81 -3.26 17.97 -6.40
N GLU A 82 -4.45 17.33 -6.30
CA GLU A 82 -5.34 17.45 -5.15
C GLU A 82 -4.92 16.55 -3.97
N VAL A 83 -3.99 15.62 -4.18
CA VAL A 83 -3.47 14.76 -3.10
C VAL A 83 -2.72 15.63 -2.09
N THR A 84 -3.19 15.62 -0.84
CA THR A 84 -2.62 16.42 0.25
C THR A 84 -1.75 15.62 1.20
N LEU A 85 -1.94 14.29 1.23
CA LEU A 85 -1.24 13.41 2.16
C LEU A 85 -0.94 12.06 1.49
N VAL A 86 0.31 11.63 1.55
CA VAL A 86 0.77 10.31 1.11
C VAL A 86 1.24 9.52 2.33
N LEU A 87 0.60 8.41 2.61
CA LEU A 87 0.90 7.52 3.74
C LEU A 87 1.63 6.29 3.23
N MET A 88 2.89 6.12 3.60
CA MET A 88 3.68 4.97 3.17
C MET A 88 3.71 3.89 4.24
N SER A 89 3.18 2.71 3.92
CA SER A 89 3.27 1.54 4.81
C SER A 89 4.71 1.08 5.00
N HIS A 90 5.45 1.06 3.91
CA HIS A 90 6.89 0.76 3.82
C HIS A 90 7.43 1.20 2.45
N LEU A 91 8.72 0.95 2.17
CA LEU A 91 9.38 1.50 0.99
C LEU A 91 9.83 0.46 -0.05
N HIS A 92 9.20 -0.70 -0.15
CA HIS A 92 9.47 -1.64 -1.24
C HIS A 92 9.00 -1.08 -2.59
N ASN A 93 9.60 -1.58 -3.67
CA ASN A 93 9.43 -1.06 -5.03
C ASN A 93 7.99 -1.00 -5.53
N ASP A 94 7.16 -1.95 -5.14
CA ASP A 94 5.76 -2.04 -5.53
C ASP A 94 4.82 -1.13 -4.71
N HIS A 95 5.36 -0.43 -3.73
CA HIS A 95 4.66 0.58 -2.94
C HIS A 95 5.15 2.00 -3.24
N THR A 96 6.34 2.16 -3.88
CA THR A 96 7.01 3.45 -4.01
C THR A 96 7.20 3.93 -5.45
N GLY A 97 7.01 3.06 -6.44
CA GLY A 97 7.34 3.37 -7.84
C GLY A 97 6.64 4.62 -8.38
N GLY A 98 5.40 4.85 -7.97
CA GLY A 98 4.60 6.00 -8.37
C GLY A 98 4.84 7.29 -7.58
N LEU A 99 5.79 7.32 -6.63
CA LEU A 99 6.15 8.55 -5.90
C LEU A 99 6.89 9.58 -6.75
N VAL A 100 7.43 9.16 -7.89
CA VAL A 100 8.17 10.04 -8.80
C VAL A 100 7.62 9.97 -10.21
N VAL A 101 7.73 11.07 -10.94
CA VAL A 101 7.31 11.18 -12.33
C VAL A 101 8.36 11.91 -13.14
N GLU A 102 8.56 11.47 -14.38
CA GLU A 102 9.40 12.16 -15.33
C GLU A 102 8.56 13.11 -16.20
N LYS A 103 8.85 14.40 -16.15
CA LYS A 103 8.26 15.44 -17.01
C LYS A 103 9.39 16.21 -17.70
N ASN A 104 9.36 16.29 -19.04
CA ASN A 104 10.34 17.03 -19.84
C ASN A 104 11.82 16.65 -19.56
N GLY A 105 12.10 15.36 -19.40
CA GLY A 105 13.43 14.82 -19.12
C GLY A 105 13.96 15.10 -17.71
N ARG A 106 13.09 15.54 -16.79
CA ARG A 106 13.42 15.75 -15.38
C ARG A 106 12.52 14.89 -14.49
N THR A 107 13.14 14.18 -13.57
CA THR A 107 12.41 13.43 -12.54
C THR A 107 12.13 14.31 -11.33
N GLY A 108 10.87 14.36 -10.93
CA GLY A 108 10.39 15.07 -9.75
C GLY A 108 9.38 14.26 -8.96
N PRO A 109 8.94 14.75 -7.78
CA PRO A 109 7.85 14.12 -7.02
C PRO A 109 6.58 14.07 -7.86
N ALA A 110 5.86 12.94 -7.77
CA ALA A 110 4.56 12.79 -8.42
C ALA A 110 3.45 13.59 -7.72
N PHE A 111 3.63 13.87 -6.42
CA PHE A 111 2.71 14.61 -5.56
C PHE A 111 3.48 15.73 -4.83
N PRO A 112 3.88 16.81 -5.53
CA PRO A 112 4.81 17.81 -4.98
C PRO A 112 4.24 18.61 -3.81
N ASP A 113 2.91 18.79 -3.76
CA ASP A 113 2.22 19.58 -2.74
C ASP A 113 1.76 18.73 -1.55
N ALA A 114 1.88 17.39 -1.64
CA ALA A 114 1.49 16.47 -0.58
C ALA A 114 2.56 16.33 0.51
N GLU A 115 2.13 16.15 1.75
CA GLU A 115 2.97 15.67 2.84
C GLU A 115 3.17 14.15 2.70
N HIS A 116 4.42 13.67 2.71
CA HIS A 116 4.75 12.25 2.63
C HIS A 116 5.17 11.73 4.02
N VAL A 117 4.35 10.86 4.62
CA VAL A 117 4.60 10.31 5.95
C VAL A 117 5.26 8.95 5.84
N ILE A 118 6.46 8.83 6.39
CA ILE A 118 7.34 7.65 6.28
C ILE A 118 7.96 7.35 7.65
N GLN A 119 8.09 6.08 8.03
CA GLN A 119 8.89 5.68 9.20
C GLN A 119 10.36 6.01 8.97
N ARG A 120 10.99 6.69 9.94
CA ARG A 120 12.41 7.08 9.87
C ARG A 120 13.32 5.88 9.60
N GLY A 121 13.12 4.78 10.33
CA GLY A 121 13.94 3.59 10.15
C GLY A 121 13.78 2.92 8.79
N GLU A 122 12.60 3.03 8.17
CA GLU A 122 12.37 2.54 6.81
C GLU A 122 13.07 3.44 5.78
N TRP A 123 12.99 4.76 5.97
CA TRP A 123 13.71 5.75 5.18
C TRP A 123 15.23 5.51 5.20
N GLU A 124 15.81 5.35 6.40
CA GLU A 124 17.23 5.08 6.56
C GLU A 124 17.63 3.74 5.92
N THR A 125 16.78 2.70 6.05
CA THR A 125 17.02 1.39 5.45
C THR A 125 17.06 1.47 3.92
N ALA A 126 16.22 2.30 3.31
CA ALA A 126 16.14 2.46 1.86
C ALA A 126 17.45 2.99 1.24
N PHE A 127 18.25 3.76 1.99
CA PHE A 127 19.56 4.28 1.56
C PHE A 127 20.75 3.35 1.87
N LEU A 128 20.52 2.19 2.49
CA LEU A 128 21.64 1.28 2.78
C LEU A 128 22.16 0.50 1.57
N GLY A 129 21.44 0.49 0.46
CA GLY A 129 21.81 -0.26 -0.75
C GLY A 129 21.90 -1.78 -0.57
N LYS A 130 21.32 -2.33 0.52
CA LYS A 130 21.48 -3.74 0.91
C LYS A 130 20.43 -4.67 0.31
N SER A 131 19.37 -4.14 -0.28
CA SER A 131 18.28 -4.95 -0.82
C SER A 131 17.75 -4.38 -2.12
N SER A 132 17.57 -5.23 -3.12
CA SER A 132 16.92 -4.88 -4.40
C SER A 132 15.42 -4.57 -4.28
N SER A 133 14.84 -4.72 -3.08
CA SER A 133 13.46 -4.31 -2.82
C SER A 133 13.29 -2.79 -2.73
N TYR A 134 14.38 -2.03 -2.56
CA TYR A 134 14.39 -0.57 -2.47
C TYR A 134 15.03 0.05 -3.70
N LYS A 135 14.46 1.14 -4.20
CA LYS A 135 15.00 1.91 -5.33
C LYS A 135 15.44 3.30 -4.84
N GLU A 136 16.69 3.39 -4.40
CA GLU A 136 17.28 4.59 -3.77
C GLU A 136 17.05 5.88 -4.58
N SER A 137 17.11 5.80 -5.91
CA SER A 137 16.88 6.96 -6.79
C SER A 137 15.50 7.62 -6.62
N ILE A 138 14.47 6.91 -6.16
CA ILE A 138 13.17 7.50 -5.83
C ILE A 138 13.31 8.39 -4.59
N PHE A 139 13.97 7.89 -3.55
CA PHE A 139 14.09 8.57 -2.26
C PHE A 139 15.02 9.78 -2.35
N GLU A 140 16.04 9.73 -3.22
CA GLU A 140 16.87 10.90 -3.52
C GLU A 140 16.05 12.06 -4.14
N VAL A 141 15.07 11.76 -4.98
CA VAL A 141 14.18 12.78 -5.54
C VAL A 141 13.28 13.37 -4.46
N LEU A 142 12.68 12.52 -3.62
CA LEU A 142 11.83 12.97 -2.51
C LEU A 142 12.63 13.82 -1.52
N GLN A 143 13.85 13.40 -1.16
CA GLN A 143 14.71 14.12 -0.23
C GLN A 143 15.02 15.55 -0.69
N ARG A 144 15.16 15.74 -2.00
CA ARG A 144 15.50 17.06 -2.58
C ARG A 144 14.29 17.95 -2.84
N SER A 145 13.12 17.38 -3.07
CA SER A 145 12.04 18.10 -3.76
C SER A 145 10.64 17.85 -3.20
N ALA A 146 10.48 16.99 -2.18
CA ALA A 146 9.18 16.70 -1.60
C ALA A 146 9.10 17.13 -0.13
N ASN A 147 7.87 17.30 0.38
CA ASN A 147 7.61 17.49 1.80
C ASN A 147 7.55 16.11 2.47
N VAL A 148 8.64 15.69 3.14
CA VAL A 148 8.76 14.39 3.80
C VAL A 148 8.74 14.57 5.32
N THR A 149 7.76 13.96 5.97
CA THR A 149 7.64 13.87 7.42
C THR A 149 8.08 12.49 7.89
N LEU A 150 9.21 12.43 8.58
CA LEU A 150 9.73 11.20 9.17
C LEU A 150 9.16 10.99 10.57
N VAL A 151 8.37 9.92 10.73
CA VAL A 151 7.77 9.53 12.01
C VAL A 151 8.53 8.36 12.65
N GLU A 152 8.39 8.18 13.96
CA GLU A 152 9.01 7.10 14.72
C GLU A 152 7.96 6.37 15.57
N GLY A 153 8.08 5.04 15.66
CA GLY A 153 7.19 4.25 16.50
C GLY A 153 5.73 4.33 16.04
N SER A 154 4.85 4.64 16.97
CA SER A 154 3.41 4.75 16.76
C SER A 154 2.89 6.09 17.27
N GLY A 155 1.86 6.65 16.65
CA GLY A 155 1.36 7.98 17.06
C GLY A 155 0.21 8.49 16.21
N ILE A 156 0.02 9.80 16.25
CA ILE A 156 -1.02 10.53 15.52
C ILE A 156 -0.34 11.44 14.52
N ILE A 157 -0.76 11.39 13.25
CA ILE A 157 -0.30 12.30 12.20
C ILE A 157 -1.08 13.60 12.29
N ARG A 158 -2.41 13.48 12.32
CA ARG A 158 -3.36 14.58 12.51
C ARG A 158 -4.69 14.00 13.04
N ASN A 159 -5.65 14.85 13.37
CA ASN A 159 -6.92 14.39 13.94
C ASN A 159 -7.56 13.30 13.09
N GLY A 160 -7.88 12.16 13.71
CA GLY A 160 -8.48 11.00 13.05
C GLY A 160 -7.51 10.11 12.28
N ILE A 161 -6.22 10.46 12.12
CA ILE A 161 -5.23 9.65 11.40
C ILE A 161 -4.12 9.21 12.35
N THR A 162 -4.04 7.91 12.60
CA THR A 162 -3.01 7.29 13.43
C THR A 162 -2.14 6.34 12.63
N TYR A 163 -0.90 6.16 13.08
CA TYR A 163 0.03 5.17 12.54
C TYR A 163 0.57 4.28 13.66
N GLU A 164 0.88 3.04 13.32
CA GLU A 164 1.45 2.07 14.25
C GLU A 164 2.62 1.35 13.58
N LEU A 165 3.80 1.41 14.22
CA LEU A 165 4.97 0.63 13.81
C LEU A 165 4.73 -0.85 14.14
N THR A 166 4.60 -1.65 13.13
CA THR A 166 4.33 -3.08 13.27
C THR A 166 5.57 -3.96 13.11
N GLY A 167 6.47 -3.61 12.21
CA GLY A 167 7.47 -4.54 11.72
C GLY A 167 6.77 -5.73 11.04
N GLY A 168 7.30 -6.95 11.18
CA GLY A 168 6.70 -8.14 10.57
C GLY A 168 7.13 -8.31 9.11
N HIS A 169 6.47 -7.65 8.15
CA HIS A 169 6.83 -7.73 6.73
C HIS A 169 8.23 -7.18 6.43
N CYS A 170 8.53 -5.98 6.85
CA CYS A 170 9.88 -5.43 6.96
C CYS A 170 10.07 -4.82 8.35
N ARG A 171 11.31 -4.48 8.72
CA ARG A 171 11.65 -4.07 10.10
C ARG A 171 10.86 -2.86 10.58
N TYR A 172 10.61 -1.90 9.70
CA TYR A 172 9.97 -0.62 10.02
C TYR A 172 8.64 -0.43 9.27
N HIS A 173 7.99 -1.53 8.91
CA HIS A 173 6.64 -1.50 8.35
C HIS A 173 5.67 -0.86 9.35
N GLN A 174 4.74 -0.04 8.85
CA GLN A 174 3.68 0.58 9.63
C GLN A 174 2.30 0.37 8.99
N VAL A 175 1.28 0.48 9.80
CA VAL A 175 -0.12 0.46 9.38
C VAL A 175 -0.80 1.77 9.74
N PHE A 176 -1.93 2.06 9.10
CA PHE A 176 -2.68 3.30 9.32
C PHE A 176 -4.13 3.00 9.66
N LYS A 177 -4.67 3.78 10.61
CA LYS A 177 -6.08 3.82 10.93
C LYS A 177 -6.59 5.25 10.73
N ILE A 178 -7.64 5.41 9.92
CA ILE A 178 -8.17 6.70 9.51
C ILE A 178 -9.65 6.75 9.86
N ALA A 179 -10.02 7.62 10.80
CA ALA A 179 -11.40 7.89 11.18
C ALA A 179 -11.94 9.06 10.36
N SER A 180 -13.03 8.85 9.63
CA SER A 180 -13.68 9.88 8.82
C SER A 180 -15.16 9.58 8.68
N ALA A 181 -16.01 10.61 8.87
CA ALA A 181 -17.47 10.53 8.71
C ALA A 181 -18.12 9.34 9.44
N GLY A 182 -17.69 9.07 10.68
CA GLY A 182 -18.20 7.98 11.51
C GLY A 182 -17.77 6.56 11.08
N LYS A 183 -16.84 6.45 10.13
CA LYS A 183 -16.26 5.18 9.70
C LYS A 183 -14.77 5.14 10.03
N THR A 184 -14.24 3.94 10.26
CA THR A 184 -12.82 3.69 10.42
C THR A 184 -12.31 2.90 9.21
N TYR A 185 -11.31 3.46 8.54
CA TYR A 185 -10.57 2.79 7.45
C TYR A 185 -9.24 2.29 8.01
N PHE A 186 -8.91 1.05 7.70
CA PHE A 186 -7.66 0.42 8.11
C PHE A 186 -6.84 0.04 6.88
N PHE A 187 -5.62 0.53 6.81
CA PHE A 187 -4.66 0.17 5.79
C PHE A 187 -3.51 -0.63 6.43
N GLY A 188 -3.52 -1.95 6.19
CA GLY A 188 -2.57 -2.89 6.76
C GLY A 188 -1.27 -3.06 5.97
N GLY A 189 -1.15 -2.44 4.77
CA GLY A 189 -0.03 -2.69 3.88
C GLY A 189 0.23 -4.19 3.71
N ASP A 190 1.49 -4.59 3.76
CA ASP A 190 1.92 -5.99 3.58
C ASP A 190 1.84 -6.85 4.83
N VAL A 191 1.49 -6.27 5.97
CA VAL A 191 1.11 -7.06 7.15
C VAL A 191 -0.27 -7.69 6.95
N LEU A 192 -1.21 -7.02 6.28
CA LEU A 192 -2.53 -7.55 5.93
C LEU A 192 -2.84 -7.31 4.44
N PRO A 193 -2.10 -7.96 3.51
CA PRO A 193 -2.17 -7.65 2.08
C PRO A 193 -3.41 -8.22 1.39
N GLU A 194 -3.99 -9.31 1.88
CA GLU A 194 -5.08 -10.05 1.25
C GLU A 194 -6.07 -10.60 2.28
N PRO A 195 -7.38 -10.69 1.98
CA PRO A 195 -8.37 -11.34 2.86
C PRO A 195 -8.01 -12.81 3.18
N GLU A 196 -7.45 -13.54 2.22
CA GLU A 196 -7.09 -14.94 2.35
C GLU A 196 -6.04 -15.19 3.43
N GLN A 197 -5.11 -14.23 3.64
CA GLN A 197 -4.09 -14.31 4.68
C GLN A 197 -4.63 -14.03 6.08
N LEU A 198 -5.81 -13.42 6.19
CA LEU A 198 -6.54 -13.30 7.43
C LEU A 198 -7.31 -14.57 7.74
N ILE A 199 -7.99 -15.15 6.73
CA ILE A 199 -8.86 -16.33 6.89
C ILE A 199 -8.02 -17.59 7.18
N ARG A 200 -6.83 -17.70 6.58
CA ARG A 200 -5.92 -18.83 6.77
C ARG A 200 -4.67 -18.38 7.51
N LYS A 201 -4.33 -19.08 8.61
CA LYS A 201 -3.03 -18.83 9.27
C LYS A 201 -1.89 -19.11 8.29
N PHE A 202 -1.13 -18.05 8.01
CA PHE A 202 -0.09 -18.08 6.99
C PHE A 202 1.11 -17.23 7.42
N ALA A 203 2.30 -17.86 7.48
CA ALA A 203 3.57 -17.16 7.66
C ALA A 203 4.29 -17.11 6.31
N ALA A 204 4.43 -15.93 5.76
CA ALA A 204 5.08 -15.75 4.46
C ALA A 204 6.60 -15.83 4.59
N LYS A 205 7.24 -16.52 3.64
CA LYS A 205 8.71 -16.63 3.59
C LYS A 205 9.41 -15.32 3.19
N TYR A 206 8.67 -14.40 2.58
CA TYR A 206 9.19 -13.10 2.18
C TYR A 206 9.10 -12.05 3.30
N ASP A 207 8.39 -12.34 4.39
CA ASP A 207 8.33 -11.47 5.56
C ASP A 207 9.66 -11.52 6.34
N PHE A 208 10.08 -10.39 6.88
CA PHE A 208 11.21 -10.29 7.81
C PHE A 208 10.97 -11.14 9.06
N ASP A 209 9.75 -11.09 9.59
CA ASP A 209 9.25 -11.92 10.68
C ASP A 209 7.82 -12.39 10.36
N GLY A 210 7.72 -13.50 9.64
CA GLY A 210 6.43 -14.05 9.20
C GLY A 210 5.54 -14.52 10.34
N ARG A 211 6.11 -14.92 11.50
CA ARG A 211 5.33 -15.26 12.69
C ARG A 211 4.67 -14.02 13.28
N LYS A 212 5.42 -12.94 13.43
CA LYS A 212 4.91 -11.66 13.90
C LYS A 212 3.83 -11.13 12.95
N SER A 213 4.04 -11.16 11.63
CA SER A 213 3.02 -10.77 10.64
C SER A 213 1.73 -11.56 10.81
N MET A 214 1.81 -12.88 11.03
CA MET A 214 0.65 -13.73 11.26
C MET A 214 -0.09 -13.36 12.56
N GLU A 215 0.63 -13.10 13.65
CA GLU A 215 0.05 -12.68 14.93
C GLU A 215 -0.64 -11.31 14.82
N LEU A 216 -0.02 -10.37 14.10
CA LEU A 216 -0.58 -9.04 13.81
C LEU A 216 -1.87 -9.13 12.98
N ARG A 217 -1.91 -9.99 11.94
CA ARG A 217 -3.14 -10.21 11.15
C ARG A 217 -4.29 -10.68 12.02
N GLU A 218 -4.05 -11.63 12.92
CA GLU A 218 -5.07 -12.11 13.84
C GLU A 218 -5.55 -11.00 14.80
N GLN A 219 -4.62 -10.19 15.31
CA GLN A 219 -4.94 -9.05 16.17
C GLN A 219 -5.78 -8.01 15.44
N PHE A 220 -5.32 -7.55 14.27
CA PHE A 220 -6.05 -6.56 13.47
C PHE A 220 -7.38 -7.08 12.94
N GLY A 221 -7.46 -8.37 12.59
CA GLY A 221 -8.71 -9.00 12.20
C GLY A 221 -9.75 -8.99 13.32
N LYS A 222 -9.36 -9.28 14.57
CA LYS A 222 -10.24 -9.21 15.75
C LYS A 222 -10.72 -7.78 16.01
N LEU A 223 -9.81 -6.80 15.95
CA LEU A 223 -10.16 -5.39 16.13
C LEU A 223 -11.08 -4.90 15.01
N ALA A 224 -10.77 -5.22 13.76
CA ALA A 224 -11.58 -4.86 12.61
C ALA A 224 -13.01 -5.40 12.70
N ALA A 225 -13.15 -6.66 13.14
CA ALA A 225 -14.47 -7.28 13.33
C ALA A 225 -15.25 -6.66 14.51
N ALA A 226 -14.56 -6.34 15.61
CA ALA A 226 -15.19 -5.78 16.81
C ALA A 226 -15.61 -4.31 16.61
N GLU A 227 -14.81 -3.53 15.88
CA GLU A 227 -15.01 -2.09 15.68
C GLU A 227 -15.58 -1.75 14.28
N ASN A 228 -15.93 -2.76 13.49
CA ASN A 228 -16.50 -2.61 12.13
C ASN A 228 -15.65 -1.76 11.18
N TRP A 229 -14.34 -2.07 11.10
CA TRP A 229 -13.43 -1.35 10.22
C TRP A 229 -13.64 -1.71 8.75
N THR A 230 -13.46 -0.74 7.88
CA THR A 230 -13.28 -0.94 6.44
C THR A 230 -11.79 -1.15 6.17
N CYS A 231 -11.41 -2.38 5.82
CA CYS A 231 -10.03 -2.77 5.56
C CYS A 231 -9.68 -2.64 4.08
N CYS A 232 -8.46 -2.16 3.80
CA CYS A 232 -7.87 -2.02 2.48
C CYS A 232 -6.80 -3.10 2.30
N PHE A 233 -6.94 -3.92 1.26
CA PHE A 233 -6.07 -5.08 0.99
C PHE A 233 -5.24 -4.83 -0.27
N TYR A 234 -3.98 -4.45 -0.08
CA TYR A 234 -3.10 -3.94 -1.15
C TYR A 234 -2.85 -4.93 -2.27
N HIS A 235 -2.73 -6.21 -1.96
CA HIS A 235 -2.44 -7.28 -2.93
C HIS A 235 -3.65 -8.17 -3.26
N ALA A 236 -4.85 -7.79 -2.80
CA ALA A 236 -6.06 -8.58 -3.07
C ALA A 236 -6.47 -8.57 -4.54
N LYS A 237 -6.73 -9.76 -5.08
CA LYS A 237 -7.17 -9.94 -6.47
C LYS A 237 -8.64 -9.62 -6.69
N ASN A 238 -9.50 -9.96 -5.72
CA ASN A 238 -10.95 -9.96 -5.90
C ASN A 238 -11.65 -8.93 -5.00
N LEU A 239 -11.16 -8.69 -3.80
CA LEU A 239 -11.80 -7.84 -2.81
C LEU A 239 -10.77 -6.87 -2.21
N ALA A 240 -10.57 -5.75 -2.89
CA ALA A 240 -9.63 -4.71 -2.47
C ALA A 240 -10.04 -4.01 -1.17
N VAL A 241 -11.34 -3.81 -0.97
CA VAL A 241 -11.90 -3.14 0.21
C VAL A 241 -12.98 -4.03 0.81
N GLY A 242 -12.88 -4.32 2.11
CA GLY A 242 -13.82 -5.23 2.77
C GLY A 242 -14.02 -4.92 4.25
N VAL A 243 -15.12 -5.43 4.79
CA VAL A 243 -15.42 -5.44 6.22
C VAL A 243 -15.17 -6.84 6.76
N VAL A 244 -14.42 -6.92 7.84
CA VAL A 244 -14.09 -8.19 8.52
C VAL A 244 -15.22 -8.53 9.49
N THR A 245 -15.63 -9.79 9.50
CA THR A 245 -16.51 -10.35 10.53
C THR A 245 -15.88 -11.60 11.12
N MET A 246 -16.20 -11.91 12.37
CA MET A 246 -15.66 -13.07 13.08
C MET A 246 -16.78 -13.81 13.81
N ASN A 247 -17.07 -15.04 13.39
CA ASN A 247 -17.98 -15.96 14.06
C ASN A 247 -17.19 -17.24 14.44
N GLU A 248 -17.31 -18.31 13.68
CA GLU A 248 -16.48 -19.53 13.83
C GLU A 248 -15.05 -19.35 13.26
N GLY A 249 -14.79 -18.23 12.54
CA GLY A 249 -13.54 -17.82 11.93
C GLY A 249 -13.72 -16.45 11.29
N PHE A 250 -12.63 -15.93 10.69
CA PHE A 250 -12.71 -14.69 9.95
C PHE A 250 -13.41 -14.87 8.60
N SER A 251 -14.25 -13.92 8.27
CA SER A 251 -14.75 -13.74 6.90
C SER A 251 -14.67 -12.27 6.51
N VAL A 252 -14.53 -12.00 5.21
CA VAL A 252 -14.42 -10.63 4.67
C VAL A 252 -15.49 -10.48 3.59
N LYS A 253 -16.23 -9.38 3.64
CA LYS A 253 -17.33 -9.07 2.71
C LYS A 253 -17.13 -7.66 2.16
N SER A 254 -17.67 -7.40 0.97
CA SER A 254 -17.76 -6.03 0.45
C SER A 254 -18.47 -5.15 1.48
N PRO A 255 -18.00 -3.90 1.67
CA PRO A 255 -18.73 -2.94 2.49
C PRO A 255 -20.15 -2.80 1.92
N GLY A 256 -21.17 -2.86 2.78
CA GLY A 256 -22.54 -2.56 2.38
C GLY A 256 -22.63 -1.11 1.87
N ASN A 257 -23.48 -0.90 0.89
CA ASN A 257 -23.82 0.44 0.41
C ASN A 257 -24.56 1.24 1.47
#